data_0914d4f04f3c3ff6b1fe07d963c5acb5
#
_entry.id   0914d4f04f3c3ff6b1fe07d963c5acb5
#
_cell.length_a   1.000
_cell.length_b   1.000
_cell.length_c   1.000
_cell.angle_alpha   90.00
_cell.angle_beta   90.00
_cell.angle_gamma   90.00
#
_symmetry.space_group_name_H-M   'P 1'
#
loop_
_entity.id
_entity.type
_entity.pdbx_description
1 polymer ?
#
loop_
_entity_poly.entity_id
_entity_poly.type
_entity_poly.pdbx_seq_one_letter_code
_entity_poly.pdbx_strand_id
1 'polypeptide(L)'
;EICACLVGSEMCIRDRVYSLSLVLGGIGFISTYFMHNPYMLFISFLLIGCAWAAMLALPFTILTNALSGGHMGTYLGLFNGTICIPQIIAAALGGSILSLFTPKGVLPPEINMLVLAGVMLIIGAFCVYLIKETKGEK
;
A
#
# COMPACT_ATOMS: atom_id res chain seq x y z
N GLU A 1 -27.92 -18.84 -4.08
CA GLU A 1 -26.69 -19.19 -4.82
C GLU A 1 -26.19 -18.06 -5.71
N ILE A 2 -27.04 -17.27 -6.38
CA ILE A 2 -26.65 -16.13 -7.22
C ILE A 2 -26.01 -15.02 -6.39
N CYS A 3 -26.49 -14.77 -5.17
CA CYS A 3 -25.93 -13.75 -4.26
C CYS A 3 -24.51 -14.09 -3.78
N ALA A 4 -24.23 -15.37 -3.52
CA ALA A 4 -22.90 -15.84 -3.12
C ALA A 4 -21.87 -15.73 -4.26
N CYS A 5 -22.31 -15.94 -5.51
CA CYS A 5 -21.46 -15.81 -6.69
C CYS A 5 -21.12 -14.34 -7.01
N LEU A 6 -22.08 -13.42 -6.82
CA LEU A 6 -21.88 -11.96 -6.96
C LEU A 6 -20.93 -11.42 -5.88
N VAL A 7 -21.12 -11.80 -4.63
CA VAL A 7 -20.25 -11.40 -3.52
C VAL A 7 -18.81 -11.93 -3.70
N GLY A 8 -18.67 -13.16 -4.20
CA GLY A 8 -17.35 -13.73 -4.52
C GLY A 8 -16.64 -12.98 -5.67
N SER A 9 -17.37 -12.57 -6.70
CA SER A 9 -16.81 -11.81 -7.83
C SER A 9 -16.42 -10.38 -7.43
N GLU A 10 -17.21 -9.71 -6.60
CA GLU A 10 -16.90 -8.36 -6.10
C GLU A 10 -15.64 -8.36 -5.20
N MET A 11 -15.50 -9.36 -4.34
CA MET A 11 -14.26 -9.52 -3.55
C MET A 11 -13.04 -9.74 -4.45
N CYS A 12 -13.16 -10.55 -5.49
CA CYS A 12 -12.08 -10.81 -6.43
C CYS A 12 -11.67 -9.56 -7.22
N ILE A 13 -12.62 -8.75 -7.64
CA ILE A 13 -12.33 -7.48 -8.35
C ILE A 13 -11.65 -6.50 -7.39
N ARG A 14 -12.14 -6.40 -6.17
CA ARG A 14 -11.59 -5.50 -5.13
C ARG A 14 -10.13 -5.82 -4.80
N ASP A 15 -9.81 -7.11 -4.61
CA ASP A 15 -8.44 -7.55 -4.35
C ASP A 15 -7.50 -7.28 -5.53
N ARG A 16 -7.98 -7.46 -6.76
CA ARG A 16 -7.20 -7.13 -7.97
C ARG A 16 -6.95 -5.64 -8.10
N VAL A 17 -7.97 -4.82 -7.86
CA VAL A 17 -7.81 -3.35 -7.86
C VAL A 17 -6.85 -2.91 -6.78
N TYR A 18 -6.91 -3.51 -5.60
CA TYR A 18 -5.98 -3.20 -4.51
C TYR A 18 -4.53 -3.58 -4.87
N SER A 19 -4.30 -4.80 -5.35
CA SER A 19 -2.96 -5.22 -5.79
C SER A 19 -2.43 -4.35 -6.93
N LEU A 20 -3.27 -4.03 -7.91
CA LEU A 20 -2.90 -3.16 -9.02
C LEU A 20 -2.51 -1.75 -8.55
N SER A 21 -3.27 -1.19 -7.61
CA SER A 21 -2.97 0.13 -7.05
C SER A 21 -1.65 0.16 -6.28
N LEU A 22 -1.31 -0.91 -5.55
CA LEU A 22 -0.02 -1.06 -4.88
C LEU A 22 1.15 -1.11 -5.88
N VAL A 23 0.98 -1.84 -6.98
CA VAL A 23 1.99 -1.89 -8.06
C VAL A 23 2.16 -0.52 -8.71
N LEU A 24 1.07 0.18 -9.02
CA LEU A 24 1.13 1.53 -9.57
C LEU A 24 1.83 2.51 -8.63
N GLY A 25 1.54 2.42 -7.32
CA GLY A 25 2.22 3.22 -6.30
C GLY A 25 3.72 2.91 -6.21
N GLY A 26 4.08 1.64 -6.26
CA GLY A 26 5.47 1.20 -6.28
C GLY A 26 6.23 1.72 -7.51
N ILE A 27 5.63 1.64 -8.69
CA ILE A 27 6.18 2.22 -9.92
C ILE A 27 6.29 3.75 -9.78
N GLY A 28 5.28 4.41 -9.20
CA GLY A 28 5.31 5.85 -8.91
C GLY A 28 6.50 6.24 -8.06
N PHE A 29 6.75 5.52 -6.95
CA PHE A 29 7.91 5.77 -6.08
C PHE A 29 9.25 5.52 -6.78
N ILE A 30 9.39 4.43 -7.54
CA ILE A 30 10.62 4.13 -8.26
C ILE A 30 10.85 5.13 -9.40
N SER A 31 9.79 5.59 -10.06
CA SER A 31 9.92 6.57 -11.16
C SER A 31 10.47 7.90 -10.69
N THR A 32 10.29 8.28 -9.42
CA THR A 32 10.89 9.51 -8.88
C THR A 32 12.41 9.54 -8.99
N TYR A 33 13.05 8.36 -8.97
CA TYR A 33 14.51 8.25 -9.14
C TYR A 33 14.99 8.69 -10.53
N PHE A 34 14.18 8.45 -11.57
CA PHE A 34 14.54 8.77 -12.95
C PHE A 34 14.12 10.18 -13.38
N MET A 35 13.26 10.83 -12.59
CA MET A 35 12.68 12.11 -12.95
C MET A 35 13.53 13.27 -12.44
N HIS A 36 14.25 13.92 -13.37
CA HIS A 36 15.05 15.12 -13.09
C HIS A 36 14.27 16.43 -13.35
N ASN A 37 13.07 16.33 -13.93
CA ASN A 37 12.25 17.48 -14.29
C ASN A 37 11.06 17.61 -13.32
N PRO A 38 10.81 18.79 -12.69
CA PRO A 38 9.72 18.97 -11.74
C PRO A 38 8.33 18.69 -12.33
N TYR A 39 8.13 18.94 -13.63
CA TYR A 39 6.84 18.65 -14.27
C TYR A 39 6.56 17.14 -14.38
N MET A 40 7.57 16.34 -14.63
CA MET A 40 7.43 14.87 -14.67
C MET A 40 7.21 14.26 -13.29
N LEU A 41 7.67 14.92 -12.25
CA LEU A 41 7.47 14.50 -10.87
C LEU A 41 5.98 14.53 -10.48
N PHE A 42 5.18 15.42 -11.08
CA PHE A 42 3.72 15.45 -10.88
C PHE A 42 3.05 14.15 -11.27
N ILE A 43 3.50 13.49 -12.35
CA ILE A 43 2.96 12.21 -12.81
C ILE A 43 3.25 11.12 -11.77
N SER A 44 4.47 11.09 -11.25
CA SER A 44 4.85 10.15 -10.17
C SER A 44 4.02 10.35 -8.93
N PHE A 45 3.82 11.58 -8.48
CA PHE A 45 2.98 11.88 -7.31
C PHE A 45 1.50 11.57 -7.54
N LEU A 46 1.00 11.71 -8.76
CA LEU A 46 -0.37 11.32 -9.09
C LEU A 46 -0.55 9.80 -8.92
N LEU A 47 0.38 9.00 -9.41
CA LEU A 47 0.36 7.54 -9.24
C LEU A 47 0.44 7.13 -7.76
N ILE A 48 1.32 7.77 -7.00
CA ILE A 48 1.44 7.56 -5.56
C ILE A 48 0.15 7.94 -4.83
N GLY A 49 -0.46 9.06 -5.20
CA GLY A 49 -1.73 9.53 -4.64
C GLY A 49 -2.88 8.56 -4.89
N CYS A 50 -3.00 8.02 -6.10
CA CYS A 50 -3.98 6.98 -6.43
C CYS A 50 -3.79 5.71 -5.58
N ALA A 51 -2.55 5.26 -5.41
CA ALA A 51 -2.24 4.12 -4.57
C ALA A 51 -2.58 4.37 -3.10
N TRP A 52 -2.25 5.56 -2.59
CA TRP A 52 -2.56 5.96 -1.22
C TRP A 52 -4.07 5.99 -0.96
N ALA A 53 -4.84 6.56 -1.87
CA ALA A 53 -6.29 6.58 -1.79
C ALA A 53 -6.89 5.16 -1.75
N ALA A 54 -6.41 4.25 -2.59
CA ALA A 54 -6.85 2.86 -2.61
C ALA A 54 -6.47 2.10 -1.33
N MET A 55 -5.26 2.33 -0.80
CA MET A 55 -4.79 1.70 0.45
C MET A 55 -5.64 2.09 1.66
N LEU A 56 -6.20 3.29 1.68
CA LEU A 56 -7.09 3.73 2.76
C LEU A 56 -8.53 3.28 2.52
N ALA A 57 -9.07 3.49 1.31
CA ALA A 57 -10.48 3.28 1.02
C ALA A 57 -10.88 1.80 1.02
N LEU A 58 -10.07 0.92 0.42
CA LEU A 58 -10.45 -0.48 0.24
C LEU A 58 -10.52 -1.28 1.56
N PRO A 59 -9.50 -1.28 2.43
CA PRO A 59 -9.58 -1.96 3.71
C PRO A 59 -10.65 -1.39 4.63
N PHE A 60 -10.83 -0.06 4.62
CA PHE A 60 -11.87 0.61 5.37
C PHE A 60 -13.27 0.14 4.96
N THR A 61 -13.53 0.05 3.66
CA THR A 61 -14.80 -0.41 3.12
C THR A 61 -15.07 -1.88 3.47
N ILE A 62 -14.03 -2.73 3.44
CA ILE A 62 -14.15 -4.15 3.85
C ILE A 62 -14.53 -4.23 5.32
N LEU A 63 -13.86 -3.46 6.16
CA LEU A 63 -14.09 -3.44 7.60
C LEU A 63 -15.52 -2.97 7.93
N THR A 64 -15.96 -1.86 7.34
CA THR A 64 -17.30 -1.31 7.58
C THR A 64 -18.42 -2.22 7.09
N ASN A 65 -18.23 -2.93 5.99
CA ASN A 65 -19.20 -3.90 5.47
C ASN A 65 -19.25 -5.20 6.29
N ALA A 66 -18.14 -5.59 6.92
CA ALA A 66 -18.07 -6.78 7.76
C ALA A 66 -18.63 -6.56 9.18
N LEU A 67 -18.72 -5.33 9.62
CA LEU A 67 -19.12 -4.93 10.97
C LEU A 67 -20.55 -4.35 10.95
N SER A 68 -21.54 -5.18 11.09
CA SER A 68 -22.92 -4.77 11.37
C SER A 68 -23.18 -4.91 12.87
N GLY A 69 -22.91 -3.87 13.68
CA GLY A 69 -23.17 -3.95 15.14
C GLY A 69 -22.74 -2.72 15.94
N GLY A 70 -23.17 -2.63 17.18
CA GLY A 70 -23.07 -1.47 18.06
C GLY A 70 -21.66 -1.03 18.51
N HIS A 71 -20.58 -1.71 18.10
CA HIS A 71 -19.20 -1.41 18.52
C HIS A 71 -18.30 -0.92 17.37
N MET A 72 -18.89 -0.30 16.34
CA MET A 72 -18.20 0.17 15.15
C MET A 72 -16.99 1.07 15.47
N GLY A 73 -17.13 1.98 16.44
CA GLY A 73 -16.07 2.90 16.83
C GLY A 73 -14.81 2.21 17.39
N THR A 74 -14.99 1.15 18.18
CA THR A 74 -13.87 0.36 18.73
C THR A 74 -13.08 -0.34 17.63
N TYR A 75 -13.76 -0.94 16.68
CA TYR A 75 -13.11 -1.63 15.55
C TYR A 75 -12.41 -0.66 14.60
N LEU A 76 -13.00 0.52 14.36
CA LEU A 76 -12.34 1.57 13.59
C LEU A 76 -11.09 2.11 14.29
N GLY A 77 -11.16 2.27 15.61
CA GLY A 77 -10.00 2.67 16.41
C GLY A 77 -8.87 1.64 16.35
N LEU A 78 -9.20 0.35 16.46
CA LEU A 78 -8.24 -0.74 16.34
C LEU A 78 -7.62 -0.78 14.94
N PHE A 79 -8.44 -0.61 13.89
CA PHE A 79 -7.96 -0.53 12.51
C PHE A 79 -6.99 0.63 12.28
N ASN A 80 -7.31 1.83 12.79
CA ASN A 80 -6.39 2.95 12.76
C ASN A 80 -5.08 2.65 13.51
N GLY A 81 -5.16 1.95 14.64
CA GLY A 81 -3.99 1.50 15.39
C GLY A 81 -3.06 0.62 14.56
N THR A 82 -3.61 -0.32 13.77
CA THR A 82 -2.82 -1.20 12.89
C THR A 82 -2.12 -0.45 11.77
N ILE A 83 -2.60 0.72 11.39
CA ILE A 83 -1.95 1.59 10.40
C ILE A 83 -0.90 2.49 11.08
N CYS A 84 -1.25 3.11 12.20
CA CYS A 84 -0.39 4.10 12.87
C CYS A 84 0.85 3.45 13.52
N ILE A 85 0.73 2.27 14.12
CA ILE A 85 1.85 1.61 14.79
C ILE A 85 3.01 1.32 13.84
N PRO A 86 2.83 0.68 12.67
CA PRO A 86 3.91 0.48 11.71
C PRO A 86 4.50 1.80 11.17
N GLN A 87 3.67 2.84 11.02
CA GLN A 87 4.14 4.15 10.56
C GLN A 87 5.06 4.82 11.60
N ILE A 88 4.72 4.75 12.89
CA ILE A 88 5.57 5.27 13.96
C ILE A 88 6.90 4.51 14.02
N ILE A 89 6.85 3.18 13.92
CA ILE A 89 8.05 2.33 13.89
C ILE A 89 8.92 2.68 12.66
N ALA A 90 8.30 2.80 11.50
CA ALA A 90 9.01 3.16 10.27
C ALA A 90 9.63 4.57 10.35
N ALA A 91 8.94 5.53 10.94
CA ALA A 91 9.48 6.88 11.15
C ALA A 91 10.67 6.90 12.12
N ALA A 92 10.59 6.13 13.21
CA ALA A 92 11.66 6.03 14.20
C ALA A 92 12.91 5.31 13.66
N LEU A 93 12.70 4.24 12.90
CA LEU A 93 13.78 3.42 12.35
C LEU A 93 14.29 3.90 10.99
N GLY A 94 13.51 4.71 10.27
CA GLY A 94 13.77 5.10 8.89
C GLY A 94 15.13 5.79 8.70
N GLY A 95 15.49 6.69 9.61
CA GLY A 95 16.80 7.35 9.58
C GLY A 95 17.97 6.37 9.76
N SER A 96 17.82 5.41 10.67
CA SER A 96 18.85 4.39 10.94
C SER A 96 19.01 3.42 9.76
N ILE A 97 17.89 2.99 9.18
CA ILE A 97 17.88 2.11 8.00
C ILE A 97 18.52 2.84 6.81
N LEU A 98 18.16 4.11 6.60
CA LEU A 98 18.70 4.91 5.52
C LEU A 98 20.21 5.08 5.63
N SER A 99 20.74 5.33 6.84
CA SER A 99 22.19 5.46 7.08
C SER A 99 22.95 4.16 6.80
N LEU A 100 22.28 3.01 6.97
CA LEU A 100 22.87 1.67 6.73
C LEU A 100 22.98 1.36 5.23
N PHE A 101 21.98 1.79 4.44
CA PHE A 101 21.89 1.49 3.01
C PHE A 101 22.46 2.58 2.09
N THR A 102 22.88 3.72 2.65
CA THR A 102 23.42 4.81 1.83
C THR A 102 24.95 4.87 1.97
N PRO A 103 25.72 4.45 0.97
CA PRO A 103 27.16 4.73 0.92
C PRO A 103 27.35 6.24 0.88
N LYS A 104 28.20 6.76 1.76
CA LYS A 104 28.49 8.19 1.84
C LYS A 104 28.99 8.69 0.47
N GLY A 105 28.21 9.47 -0.26
CA GLY A 105 28.73 10.32 -1.29
C GLY A 105 28.11 10.29 -2.69
N VAL A 106 27.07 9.50 -3.01
CA VAL A 106 26.65 9.35 -4.41
C VAL A 106 25.24 9.83 -4.74
N LEU A 107 24.29 9.85 -3.79
CA LEU A 107 22.91 10.31 -4.03
C LEU A 107 22.31 10.91 -2.76
N PRO A 108 21.38 11.88 -2.88
CA PRO A 108 20.65 12.37 -1.72
C PRO A 108 19.97 11.21 -0.99
N PRO A 109 20.11 11.11 0.33
CA PRO A 109 19.59 9.98 1.10
C PRO A 109 18.07 9.84 1.01
N GLU A 110 17.34 10.91 0.76
CA GLU A 110 15.89 10.95 0.64
C GLU A 110 15.38 10.17 -0.57
N ILE A 111 16.09 10.19 -1.70
CA ILE A 111 15.74 9.45 -2.92
C ILE A 111 15.82 7.94 -2.69
N ASN A 112 16.83 7.47 -1.97
CA ASN A 112 16.98 6.06 -1.65
C ASN A 112 15.83 5.54 -0.79
N MET A 113 15.31 6.38 0.10
CA MET A 113 14.15 6.05 0.93
C MET A 113 12.88 5.87 0.09
N LEU A 114 12.68 6.74 -0.91
CA LEU A 114 11.55 6.63 -1.83
C LEU A 114 11.62 5.35 -2.67
N VAL A 115 12.81 5.00 -3.16
CA VAL A 115 13.01 3.74 -3.91
C VAL A 115 12.76 2.53 -3.01
N LEU A 116 13.26 2.54 -1.78
CA LEU A 116 13.01 1.48 -0.80
C LEU A 116 11.52 1.31 -0.52
N ALA A 117 10.79 2.42 -0.32
CA ALA A 117 9.35 2.40 -0.14
C ALA A 117 8.62 1.81 -1.35
N GLY A 118 9.04 2.15 -2.57
CA GLY A 118 8.50 1.60 -3.82
C GLY A 118 8.71 0.09 -3.92
N VAL A 119 9.89 -0.40 -3.61
CA VAL A 119 10.20 -1.84 -3.58
C VAL A 119 9.33 -2.57 -2.55
N MET A 120 9.18 -2.02 -1.34
CA MET A 120 8.34 -2.61 -0.30
C MET A 120 6.86 -2.67 -0.71
N LEU A 121 6.35 -1.67 -1.42
CA LEU A 121 4.99 -1.68 -1.97
C LEU A 121 4.79 -2.78 -3.01
N ILE A 122 5.75 -3.02 -3.88
CA ILE A 122 5.69 -4.10 -4.88
C ILE A 122 5.73 -5.46 -4.20
N ILE A 123 6.57 -5.64 -3.19
CA ILE A 123 6.60 -6.87 -2.38
C ILE A 123 5.24 -7.07 -1.69
N GLY A 124 4.65 -6.02 -1.12
CA GLY A 124 3.32 -6.06 -0.53
C GLY A 124 2.24 -6.47 -1.54
N ALA A 125 2.27 -5.94 -2.75
CA ALA A 125 1.36 -6.32 -3.83
C ALA A 125 1.49 -7.80 -4.19
N PHE A 126 2.72 -8.31 -4.24
CA PHE A 126 2.99 -9.73 -4.51
C PHE A 126 2.50 -10.64 -3.37
N CYS A 127 2.69 -10.24 -2.13
CA CYS A 127 2.14 -10.96 -0.97
C CYS A 127 0.60 -11.04 -1.02
N VAL A 128 -0.07 -9.95 -1.35
CA VAL A 128 -1.54 -9.93 -1.51
C VAL A 128 -1.97 -10.88 -2.63
N TYR A 129 -1.24 -10.92 -3.73
CA TYR A 129 -1.52 -11.83 -4.84
C TYR A 129 -1.37 -13.31 -4.44
N LEU A 130 -0.31 -13.66 -3.70
CA LEU A 130 -0.07 -15.03 -3.22
C LEU A 130 -1.14 -15.52 -2.24
N ILE A 131 -1.62 -14.67 -1.33
CA ILE A 131 -2.67 -15.01 -0.36
C ILE A 131 -3.97 -15.41 -1.08
N LYS A 132 -4.22 -14.87 -2.25
CA LYS A 132 -5.40 -15.15 -3.04
C LYS A 132 -5.40 -16.53 -3.68
N GLU A 133 -4.26 -16.99 -4.17
CA GLU A 133 -4.15 -18.33 -4.80
C GLU A 133 -4.47 -19.46 -3.80
N THR A 134 -4.08 -19.31 -2.55
CA THR A 134 -4.32 -20.32 -1.51
C THR A 134 -5.81 -20.42 -1.08
N LYS A 135 -6.61 -19.39 -1.32
CA LYS A 135 -8.04 -19.36 -0.99
C LYS A 135 -8.95 -19.95 -2.07
N GLY A 136 -8.46 -20.16 -3.26
CA GLY A 136 -9.19 -20.72 -4.41
C GLY A 136 -9.22 -22.25 -4.43
N GLU A 137 -8.49 -22.92 -3.55
CA GLU A 137 -8.27 -24.39 -3.56
C GLU A 137 -9.02 -25.14 -2.43
N LYS A 138 -10.08 -24.51 -1.85
CA LYS A 138 -10.99 -25.20 -0.91
C LYS A 138 -12.44 -25.10 -1.36
#